data_9f67ff8373823024ea849f4cd98febdd
#
_entry.id   9f67ff8373823024ea849f4cd98febdd
#
_cell.length_a   1.000
_cell.length_b   1.000
_cell.length_c   1.000
_cell.angle_alpha   90.00
_cell.angle_beta   90.00
_cell.angle_gamma   90.00
#
_symmetry.space_group_name_H-M   'P 1'
#
loop_
_entity.id
_entity.type
_entity.pdbx_description
1 polymer ?
#
loop_
_entity_poly.entity_id
_entity_poly.type
_entity_poly.pdbx_seq_one_letter_code
_entity_poly.pdbx_strand_id
1 'polypeptide(L)'
;MVIISSLAQSSRDVIKDPTGHENYLLEVDQPIVLPINQKIRFLFHSDDVIHAWWVPELAVKQDVIPGFINDSWAIIEKTGTYRGQCAELCGKDHGFMPIVIEAVTQGEYEQWLVDKKAEAAAIADSADKEWSMQDLLAQGETVYKGNCAACHGPTGAGIPGVFPALSNNPVATGDPAGHINIVMNGKAGTAMAAYKSQLSDVDLAAVITFERNSLGNSVGDMVQPSAIKNSR
;
A
#
# COMPACT_ATOMS: atom_id res chain seq x y z
N MET A 1 -4.17 -7.71 12.27
CA MET A 1 -3.23 -7.10 11.32
C MET A 1 -3.82 -7.27 9.93
N VAL A 2 -3.86 -6.22 9.14
CA VAL A 2 -4.26 -6.25 7.72
C VAL A 2 -2.98 -6.17 6.90
N ILE A 3 -2.84 -7.03 5.90
CA ILE A 3 -1.69 -7.06 4.99
C ILE A 3 -2.21 -7.00 3.57
N ILE A 4 -1.65 -6.08 2.79
CA ILE A 4 -1.99 -5.90 1.38
C ILE A 4 -0.86 -6.52 0.57
N SER A 5 -1.22 -7.41 -0.37
CA SER A 5 -0.25 -8.01 -1.30
C SER A 5 0.12 -6.97 -2.37
N SER A 6 1.39 -6.60 -2.41
CA SER A 6 1.93 -5.65 -3.39
C SER A 6 3.38 -5.99 -3.73
N LEU A 7 3.72 -5.88 -5.01
CA LEU A 7 5.08 -6.12 -5.50
C LEU A 7 6.08 -5.15 -4.89
N ALA A 8 7.20 -5.67 -4.42
CA ALA A 8 8.30 -4.87 -3.88
C ALA A 8 8.81 -3.82 -4.87
N GLN A 9 9.22 -2.66 -4.34
CA GLN A 9 9.77 -1.58 -5.15
C GLN A 9 11.04 -2.03 -5.90
N SER A 10 11.88 -2.84 -5.28
CA SER A 10 13.08 -3.41 -5.91
C SER A 10 12.77 -4.20 -7.20
N SER A 11 11.67 -4.95 -7.23
CA SER A 11 11.22 -5.65 -8.45
C SER A 11 10.65 -4.69 -9.49
N ARG A 12 10.00 -3.59 -9.07
CA ARG A 12 9.47 -2.56 -9.96
C ARG A 12 10.58 -1.79 -10.66
N ASP A 13 11.67 -1.52 -9.96
CA ASP A 13 12.82 -0.76 -10.47
C ASP A 13 13.55 -1.50 -11.60
N VAL A 14 13.54 -2.84 -11.58
CA VAL A 14 14.21 -3.70 -12.57
C VAL A 14 13.26 -4.29 -13.62
N ILE A 15 12.03 -3.80 -13.74
CA ILE A 15 11.02 -4.38 -14.64
C ILE A 15 11.43 -4.42 -16.11
N LYS A 16 12.34 -3.55 -16.55
CA LYS A 16 12.85 -3.49 -17.92
C LYS A 16 14.01 -4.46 -18.17
N ASP A 17 14.74 -4.81 -17.13
CA ASP A 17 15.85 -5.76 -17.18
C ASP A 17 15.97 -6.48 -15.82
N PRO A 18 15.26 -7.60 -15.63
CA PRO A 18 15.29 -8.37 -14.40
C PRO A 18 16.51 -9.31 -14.29
N THR A 19 17.50 -9.20 -15.18
CA THR A 19 18.67 -10.07 -15.19
C THR A 19 19.41 -10.02 -13.85
N GLY A 20 19.59 -11.18 -13.23
CA GLY A 20 20.28 -11.30 -11.93
C GLY A 20 19.45 -10.88 -10.73
N HIS A 21 18.18 -10.50 -10.91
CA HIS A 21 17.27 -10.23 -9.79
C HIS A 21 16.60 -11.53 -9.36
N GLU A 22 17.13 -12.12 -8.29
CA GLU A 22 16.57 -13.33 -7.69
C GLU A 22 15.15 -13.06 -7.17
N ASN A 23 14.25 -14.02 -7.36
CA ASN A 23 12.83 -13.91 -6.97
C ASN A 23 12.08 -12.71 -7.60
N TYR A 24 12.48 -12.29 -8.81
CA TYR A 24 11.76 -11.27 -9.55
C TYR A 24 10.26 -11.57 -9.61
N LEU A 25 9.41 -10.59 -9.33
CA LEU A 25 7.94 -10.68 -9.16
C LEU A 25 7.46 -11.54 -8.00
N LEU A 26 8.33 -12.02 -7.11
CA LEU A 26 7.99 -12.85 -5.96
C LEU A 26 8.44 -12.23 -4.62
N GLU A 27 8.72 -10.92 -4.60
CA GLU A 27 9.11 -10.18 -3.41
C GLU A 27 8.09 -9.10 -3.06
N VAL A 28 7.96 -8.84 -1.76
CA VAL A 28 7.12 -7.77 -1.21
C VAL A 28 7.95 -6.89 -0.28
N ASP A 29 7.55 -5.62 -0.12
CA ASP A 29 8.23 -4.73 0.84
C ASP A 29 7.89 -5.06 2.30
N GLN A 30 6.73 -5.71 2.54
CA GLN A 30 6.26 -6.09 3.86
C GLN A 30 5.81 -7.55 3.87
N PRO A 31 6.69 -8.51 4.21
CA PRO A 31 6.33 -9.91 4.33
C PRO A 31 5.38 -10.17 5.51
N ILE A 32 4.62 -11.24 5.40
CA ILE A 32 3.77 -11.76 6.48
C ILE A 32 4.65 -12.56 7.43
N VAL A 33 4.87 -12.09 8.65
CA VAL A 33 5.64 -12.83 9.65
C VAL A 33 4.71 -13.71 10.47
N LEU A 34 5.00 -15.00 10.56
CA LEU A 34 4.17 -16.00 11.24
C LEU A 34 5.03 -16.93 12.12
N PRO A 35 4.52 -17.37 13.29
CA PRO A 35 5.22 -18.33 14.12
C PRO A 35 5.06 -19.75 13.56
N ILE A 36 6.12 -20.58 13.67
CA ILE A 36 6.05 -22.00 13.36
C ILE A 36 5.30 -22.79 14.45
N ASN A 37 4.86 -24.00 14.10
CA ASN A 37 4.21 -24.97 14.98
C ASN A 37 2.92 -24.48 15.65
N GLN A 38 2.28 -23.46 15.07
CA GLN A 38 1.00 -22.97 15.52
C GLN A 38 -0.03 -23.04 14.40
N LYS A 39 -1.29 -23.25 14.74
CA LYS A 39 -2.39 -23.18 13.79
C LYS A 39 -2.73 -21.72 13.53
N ILE A 40 -2.40 -21.24 12.33
CA ILE A 40 -2.70 -19.89 11.87
C ILE A 40 -3.99 -19.92 11.07
N ARG A 41 -4.95 -19.09 11.44
CA ARG A 41 -6.16 -18.85 10.65
C ARG A 41 -5.96 -17.60 9.80
N PHE A 42 -6.19 -17.73 8.51
CA PHE A 42 -6.21 -16.64 7.55
C PHE A 42 -7.65 -16.22 7.28
N LEU A 43 -7.89 -14.94 7.25
CA LEU A 43 -9.14 -14.33 6.78
C LEU A 43 -8.83 -13.52 5.53
N PHE A 44 -9.55 -13.77 4.46
CA PHE A 44 -9.34 -13.16 3.16
C PHE A 44 -10.52 -12.31 2.76
N HIS A 45 -10.24 -11.11 2.29
CA HIS A 45 -11.23 -10.17 1.75
C HIS A 45 -10.63 -9.44 0.55
N SER A 46 -11.47 -9.12 -0.44
CA SER A 46 -11.14 -8.29 -1.58
C SER A 46 -12.09 -7.09 -1.63
N ASP A 47 -11.55 -5.93 -1.96
CA ASP A 47 -12.33 -4.68 -2.12
C ASP A 47 -12.65 -4.38 -3.59
N ASP A 48 -12.09 -5.12 -4.55
CA ASP A 48 -12.20 -4.83 -5.99
C ASP A 48 -12.75 -6.01 -6.80
N VAL A 49 -11.93 -6.99 -7.14
CA VAL A 49 -12.27 -8.15 -7.99
C VAL A 49 -11.96 -9.46 -7.28
N ILE A 50 -12.25 -10.59 -7.92
CA ILE A 50 -11.85 -11.90 -7.39
C ILE A 50 -10.36 -12.09 -7.58
N HIS A 51 -9.68 -12.52 -6.51
CA HIS A 51 -8.29 -12.97 -6.47
C HIS A 51 -8.22 -14.40 -5.92
N ALA A 52 -7.07 -15.05 -6.01
CA ALA A 52 -6.82 -16.28 -5.25
C ALA A 52 -5.49 -16.19 -4.52
N TRP A 53 -5.53 -16.27 -3.21
CA TRP A 53 -4.34 -16.32 -2.36
C TRP A 53 -3.77 -17.74 -2.44
N TRP A 54 -2.54 -17.87 -2.93
CA TRP A 54 -1.90 -19.16 -3.15
C TRP A 54 -0.45 -19.16 -2.71
N VAL A 55 -0.14 -20.01 -1.73
CA VAL A 55 1.23 -20.33 -1.30
C VAL A 55 1.40 -21.84 -1.41
N PRO A 56 2.01 -22.33 -2.48
CA PRO A 56 2.07 -23.77 -2.79
C PRO A 56 2.65 -24.62 -1.67
N GLU A 57 3.76 -24.18 -1.07
CA GLU A 57 4.45 -24.90 -0.02
C GLU A 57 3.64 -25.06 1.28
N LEU A 58 2.64 -24.21 1.50
CA LEU A 58 1.70 -24.33 2.62
C LEU A 58 0.47 -25.15 2.28
N ALA A 59 0.36 -25.64 1.04
CA ALA A 59 -0.82 -26.30 0.49
C ALA A 59 -2.12 -25.49 0.66
N VAL A 60 -2.02 -24.14 0.68
CA VAL A 60 -3.16 -23.23 0.79
C VAL A 60 -3.37 -22.54 -0.54
N LYS A 61 -4.57 -22.73 -1.10
CA LYS A 61 -5.09 -21.94 -2.20
C LYS A 61 -6.54 -21.58 -1.86
N GLN A 62 -6.85 -20.30 -1.80
CA GLN A 62 -8.16 -19.80 -1.38
C GLN A 62 -8.56 -18.61 -2.25
N ASP A 63 -9.73 -18.72 -2.88
CA ASP A 63 -10.32 -17.59 -3.60
C ASP A 63 -10.70 -16.48 -2.63
N VAL A 64 -10.48 -15.24 -3.06
CA VAL A 64 -10.74 -14.02 -2.29
C VAL A 64 -11.80 -13.22 -3.05
N ILE A 65 -13.04 -13.28 -2.58
CA ILE A 65 -14.22 -12.82 -3.31
C ILE A 65 -14.74 -11.52 -2.68
N PRO A 66 -14.99 -10.45 -3.47
CA PRO A 66 -15.57 -9.21 -2.97
C PRO A 66 -16.91 -9.45 -2.26
N GLY A 67 -17.08 -8.77 -1.11
CA GLY A 67 -18.29 -8.88 -0.31
C GLY A 67 -18.36 -10.13 0.60
N PHE A 68 -17.36 -11.02 0.54
CA PHE A 68 -17.26 -12.20 1.41
C PHE A 68 -15.99 -12.17 2.23
N ILE A 69 -16.02 -12.82 3.39
CA ILE A 69 -14.83 -13.14 4.17
C ILE A 69 -14.63 -14.65 4.06
N ASN A 70 -13.64 -15.04 3.27
CA ASN A 70 -13.23 -16.45 3.17
C ASN A 70 -12.20 -16.74 4.24
N ASP A 71 -12.13 -17.99 4.71
CA ASP A 71 -11.12 -18.39 5.66
C ASP A 71 -10.42 -19.69 5.27
N SER A 72 -9.17 -19.80 5.70
CA SER A 72 -8.37 -21.01 5.61
C SER A 72 -7.43 -21.09 6.80
N TRP A 73 -6.64 -22.14 6.89
CA TRP A 73 -5.66 -22.28 7.95
C TRP A 73 -4.44 -23.08 7.48
N ALA A 74 -3.31 -22.85 8.14
CA ALA A 74 -2.10 -23.66 7.96
C ALA A 74 -1.36 -23.84 9.30
N ILE A 75 -0.51 -24.86 9.36
CA ILE A 75 0.54 -25.01 10.36
C ILE A 75 1.85 -25.07 9.59
N ILE A 76 2.76 -24.15 9.89
CA ILE A 76 4.09 -24.10 9.29
C ILE A 76 5.06 -24.78 10.28
N GLU A 77 5.73 -25.83 9.86
CA GLU A 77 6.57 -26.65 10.76
C GLU A 77 8.03 -26.19 10.77
N LYS A 78 8.49 -25.47 9.75
CA LYS A 78 9.89 -25.06 9.57
C LYS A 78 10.00 -23.56 9.38
N THR A 79 11.02 -22.97 9.98
CA THR A 79 11.39 -21.58 9.69
C THR A 79 11.88 -21.45 8.24
N GLY A 80 11.63 -20.29 7.64
CA GLY A 80 12.04 -20.01 6.26
C GLY A 80 11.11 -19.04 5.55
N THR A 81 11.43 -18.74 4.31
CA THR A 81 10.65 -17.84 3.46
C THR A 81 9.80 -18.66 2.50
N TYR A 82 8.50 -18.50 2.56
CA TYR A 82 7.51 -19.17 1.72
C TYR A 82 6.92 -18.17 0.75
N ARG A 83 6.94 -18.51 -0.54
CA ARG A 83 6.50 -17.61 -1.59
C ARG A 83 5.26 -18.11 -2.29
N GLY A 84 4.44 -17.17 -2.67
CA GLY A 84 3.22 -17.41 -3.43
C GLY A 84 2.86 -16.19 -4.29
N GLN A 85 1.71 -16.30 -4.92
CA GLN A 85 1.21 -15.26 -5.81
C GLN A 85 -0.30 -15.36 -5.95
N CYS A 86 -0.92 -14.32 -6.52
CA CYS A 86 -2.30 -14.40 -6.95
C CYS A 86 -2.45 -15.47 -8.03
N ALA A 87 -3.42 -16.37 -7.87
CA ALA A 87 -3.68 -17.48 -8.77
C ALA A 87 -5.05 -17.40 -9.47
N GLU A 88 -5.72 -16.23 -9.44
CA GLU A 88 -6.93 -15.92 -10.19
C GLU A 88 -6.68 -14.68 -11.06
N LEU A 89 -7.03 -14.75 -12.34
CA LEU A 89 -6.83 -13.64 -13.27
C LEU A 89 -7.65 -12.41 -12.84
N CYS A 90 -6.99 -11.43 -12.24
CA CYS A 90 -7.61 -10.30 -11.58
C CYS A 90 -7.43 -8.95 -12.31
N GLY A 91 -6.81 -8.94 -13.48
CA GLY A 91 -6.66 -7.74 -14.32
C GLY A 91 -5.21 -7.37 -14.63
N LYS A 92 -4.98 -6.09 -14.91
CA LYS A 92 -3.73 -5.56 -15.47
C LYS A 92 -2.48 -5.91 -14.65
N ASP A 93 -2.56 -5.84 -13.33
CA ASP A 93 -1.41 -6.04 -12.42
C ASP A 93 -1.47 -7.42 -11.72
N HIS A 94 -2.13 -8.39 -12.34
CA HIS A 94 -2.26 -9.75 -11.81
C HIS A 94 -0.91 -10.39 -11.42
N GLY A 95 0.14 -10.20 -12.21
CA GLY A 95 1.50 -10.67 -11.89
C GLY A 95 2.25 -9.85 -10.83
N PHE A 96 1.67 -8.75 -10.34
CA PHE A 96 2.28 -7.82 -9.38
C PHE A 96 1.69 -7.96 -7.97
N MET A 97 1.17 -9.14 -7.66
CA MET A 97 0.58 -9.51 -6.39
C MET A 97 1.27 -10.74 -5.79
N PRO A 98 2.57 -10.68 -5.49
CA PRO A 98 3.26 -11.76 -4.81
C PRO A 98 2.84 -11.83 -3.34
N ILE A 99 3.08 -13.00 -2.75
CA ILE A 99 2.89 -13.28 -1.34
C ILE A 99 4.21 -13.78 -0.77
N VAL A 100 4.67 -13.17 0.30
CA VAL A 100 5.86 -13.64 1.02
C VAL A 100 5.51 -13.85 2.49
N ILE A 101 5.78 -15.04 2.99
CA ILE A 101 5.64 -15.38 4.40
C ILE A 101 7.03 -15.68 4.96
N GLU A 102 7.39 -15.02 6.04
CA GLU A 102 8.55 -15.33 6.86
C GLU A 102 8.09 -16.13 8.08
N ALA A 103 8.32 -17.42 8.04
CA ALA A 103 8.04 -18.30 9.16
C ALA A 103 9.22 -18.27 10.13
N VAL A 104 8.94 -17.88 11.36
CA VAL A 104 9.94 -17.65 12.41
C VAL A 104 9.61 -18.43 13.67
N THR A 105 10.55 -18.50 14.60
CA THR A 105 10.28 -19.08 15.93
C THR A 105 9.27 -18.23 16.71
N GLN A 106 8.66 -18.81 17.74
CA GLN A 106 7.72 -18.07 18.59
C GLN A 106 8.36 -16.83 19.23
N GLY A 107 9.60 -16.94 19.70
CA GLY A 107 10.30 -15.79 20.31
C GLY A 107 10.59 -14.66 19.33
N GLU A 108 11.00 -14.99 18.11
CA GLU A 108 11.20 -14.00 17.04
C GLU A 108 9.88 -13.32 16.63
N TYR A 109 8.79 -14.08 16.59
CA TYR A 109 7.46 -13.54 16.30
C TYR A 109 6.99 -12.56 17.40
N GLU A 110 7.21 -12.91 18.67
CA GLU A 110 6.86 -12.03 19.79
C GLU A 110 7.68 -10.74 19.76
N GLN A 111 8.97 -10.82 19.43
CA GLN A 111 9.81 -9.64 19.28
C GLN A 111 9.34 -8.78 18.11
N TRP A 112 9.07 -9.39 16.96
CA TRP A 112 8.51 -8.68 15.80
C TRP A 112 7.20 -7.95 16.13
N LEU A 113 6.31 -8.57 16.93
CA LEU A 113 5.08 -7.91 17.38
C LEU A 113 5.36 -6.70 18.27
N VAL A 114 6.37 -6.78 19.14
CA VAL A 114 6.79 -5.62 19.98
C VAL A 114 7.30 -4.51 19.09
N ASP A 115 8.17 -4.82 18.12
CA ASP A 115 8.76 -3.84 17.20
C ASP A 115 7.69 -3.18 16.34
N LYS A 116 6.74 -3.96 15.79
CA LYS A 116 5.62 -3.44 15.00
C LYS A 116 4.67 -2.57 15.81
N LYS A 117 4.43 -2.88 17.07
CA LYS A 117 3.65 -2.01 17.98
C LYS A 117 4.38 -0.71 18.28
N ALA A 118 5.69 -0.75 18.48
CA ALA A 118 6.50 0.44 18.70
C ALA A 118 6.53 1.33 17.44
N GLU A 119 6.69 0.73 16.25
CA GLU A 119 6.61 1.44 14.97
C GLU A 119 5.24 2.11 14.79
N ALA A 120 4.14 1.39 15.03
CA ALA A 120 2.78 1.95 14.95
C ALA A 120 2.55 3.09 15.94
N ALA A 121 3.08 2.97 17.17
CA ALA A 121 3.01 4.03 18.17
C ALA A 121 3.81 5.28 17.74
N ALA A 122 5.00 5.10 17.16
CA ALA A 122 5.81 6.19 16.63
C ALA A 122 5.13 6.90 15.46
N ILE A 123 4.46 6.15 14.56
CA ILE A 123 3.66 6.72 13.47
C ILE A 123 2.48 7.52 14.03
N ALA A 124 1.76 6.99 15.02
CA ALA A 124 0.65 7.69 15.66
C ALA A 124 1.11 8.98 16.36
N ASP A 125 2.25 8.94 17.07
CA ASP A 125 2.85 10.12 17.70
C ASP A 125 3.30 11.17 16.67
N SER A 126 3.80 10.72 15.52
CA SER A 126 4.21 11.62 14.44
C SER A 126 3.03 12.37 13.79
N ALA A 127 1.83 11.81 13.85
CA ALA A 127 0.62 12.46 13.34
C ALA A 127 0.16 13.65 14.21
N ASP A 128 0.58 13.70 15.47
CA ASP A 128 0.26 14.80 16.39
C ASP A 128 1.33 15.92 16.39
N LYS A 129 2.42 15.75 15.62
CA LYS A 129 3.45 16.77 15.44
C LYS A 129 3.11 17.71 14.28
N GLU A 130 3.53 18.97 14.42
CA GLU A 130 3.54 19.87 13.27
C GLU A 130 4.72 19.56 12.36
N TRP A 131 4.44 19.42 11.09
CA TRP A 131 5.43 19.15 10.04
C TRP A 131 5.74 20.41 9.27
N SER A 132 7.02 20.57 8.90
CA SER A 132 7.42 21.66 8.00
C SER A 132 6.95 21.39 6.57
N MET A 133 6.79 22.46 5.77
CA MET A 133 6.52 22.32 4.33
C MET A 133 7.57 21.46 3.64
N GLN A 134 8.84 21.63 3.99
CA GLN A 134 9.96 20.91 3.38
C GLN A 134 9.85 19.40 3.65
N ASP A 135 9.57 19.01 4.90
CA ASP A 135 9.45 17.59 5.28
C ASP A 135 8.23 16.94 4.63
N LEU A 136 7.10 17.66 4.57
CA LEU A 136 5.91 17.17 3.89
C LEU A 136 6.13 16.99 2.39
N LEU A 137 6.84 17.90 1.74
CA LEU A 137 7.16 17.77 0.31
C LEU A 137 8.08 16.58 0.04
N ALA A 138 9.11 16.37 0.85
CA ALA A 138 10.05 15.27 0.70
C ALA A 138 9.35 13.89 0.91
N GLN A 139 8.57 13.77 1.97
CA GLN A 139 7.78 12.56 2.23
C GLN A 139 6.72 12.36 1.15
N GLY A 140 6.02 13.43 0.76
CA GLY A 140 4.97 13.40 -0.25
C GLY A 140 5.46 12.97 -1.62
N GLU A 141 6.67 13.36 -2.02
CA GLU A 141 7.29 12.89 -3.26
C GLU A 141 7.48 11.36 -3.24
N THR A 142 7.94 10.83 -2.12
CA THR A 142 8.13 9.38 -1.94
C THR A 142 6.81 8.64 -2.03
N VAL A 143 5.79 9.11 -1.31
CA VAL A 143 4.44 8.52 -1.33
C VAL A 143 3.81 8.60 -2.73
N TYR A 144 3.96 9.75 -3.40
CA TYR A 144 3.44 9.97 -4.76
C TYR A 144 4.04 8.97 -5.75
N LYS A 145 5.35 8.79 -5.74
CA LYS A 145 6.05 7.84 -6.63
C LYS A 145 5.58 6.40 -6.41
N GLY A 146 5.35 6.01 -5.16
CA GLY A 146 4.94 4.66 -4.82
C GLY A 146 3.46 4.34 -5.09
N ASN A 147 2.57 5.33 -4.97
CA ASN A 147 1.13 5.07 -4.93
C ASN A 147 0.31 5.78 -6.02
N CYS A 148 0.78 6.92 -6.52
CA CYS A 148 -0.03 7.80 -7.39
C CYS A 148 0.51 7.86 -8.82
N ALA A 149 1.83 7.83 -8.99
CA ALA A 149 2.50 8.06 -10.27
C ALA A 149 2.16 7.00 -11.34
N ALA A 150 1.78 5.79 -10.95
CA ALA A 150 1.39 4.74 -11.89
C ALA A 150 0.17 5.13 -12.74
N CYS A 151 -0.77 5.89 -12.18
CA CYS A 151 -1.97 6.36 -12.86
C CYS A 151 -1.81 7.82 -13.31
N HIS A 152 -1.35 8.69 -12.42
CA HIS A 152 -1.28 10.13 -12.69
C HIS A 152 0.01 10.58 -13.41
N GLY A 153 0.92 9.65 -13.69
CA GLY A 153 2.20 9.92 -14.33
C GLY A 153 3.25 10.51 -13.35
N PRO A 154 4.54 10.37 -13.63
CA PRO A 154 5.61 10.85 -12.75
C PRO A 154 5.65 12.38 -12.60
N THR A 155 5.05 13.11 -13.53
CA THR A 155 4.95 14.57 -13.53
C THR A 155 3.55 15.10 -13.22
N GLY A 156 2.60 14.24 -12.87
CA GLY A 156 1.21 14.64 -12.63
C GLY A 156 0.41 14.98 -13.88
N ALA A 157 0.92 14.63 -15.07
CA ALA A 157 0.25 14.94 -16.34
C ALA A 157 -0.95 14.04 -16.65
N GLY A 158 -1.10 12.93 -15.92
CA GLY A 158 -2.14 11.94 -16.15
C GLY A 158 -1.99 11.19 -17.49
N ILE A 159 -3.05 10.52 -17.89
CA ILE A 159 -3.19 9.89 -19.22
C ILE A 159 -4.48 10.42 -19.84
N PRO A 160 -4.42 11.16 -20.93
CA PRO A 160 -5.59 11.77 -21.55
C PRO A 160 -6.71 10.75 -21.83
N GLY A 161 -7.91 11.06 -21.39
CA GLY A 161 -9.10 10.20 -21.54
C GLY A 161 -9.17 8.97 -20.61
N VAL A 162 -8.13 8.71 -19.80
CA VAL A 162 -8.08 7.56 -18.88
C VAL A 162 -7.88 8.01 -17.43
N PHE A 163 -6.80 8.76 -17.16
CA PHE A 163 -6.50 9.26 -15.82
C PHE A 163 -6.29 10.77 -15.84
N PRO A 164 -6.95 11.53 -14.96
CA PRO A 164 -6.86 12.98 -14.97
C PRO A 164 -5.46 13.47 -14.61
N ALA A 165 -5.06 14.59 -15.20
CA ALA A 165 -3.89 15.33 -14.74
C ALA A 165 -4.13 15.88 -13.33
N LEU A 166 -3.08 15.94 -12.51
CA LEU A 166 -3.06 16.65 -11.23
C LEU A 166 -2.50 18.06 -11.36
N SER A 167 -1.67 18.28 -12.41
CA SER A 167 -1.16 19.59 -12.76
C SER A 167 -2.30 20.53 -13.16
N ASN A 168 -2.38 21.70 -12.52
CA ASN A 168 -3.42 22.71 -12.71
C ASN A 168 -4.86 22.16 -12.57
N ASN A 169 -5.04 21.08 -11.82
CA ASN A 169 -6.34 20.46 -11.62
C ASN A 169 -7.11 21.18 -10.49
N PRO A 170 -8.36 21.63 -10.71
CA PRO A 170 -9.14 22.32 -9.68
C PRO A 170 -9.38 21.51 -8.40
N VAL A 171 -9.37 20.17 -8.48
CA VAL A 171 -9.48 19.32 -7.31
C VAL A 171 -8.18 19.34 -6.49
N ALA A 172 -7.04 19.22 -7.16
CA ALA A 172 -5.73 19.22 -6.49
C ALA A 172 -5.33 20.61 -5.99
N THR A 173 -5.76 21.69 -6.64
CA THR A 173 -5.35 23.07 -6.31
C THR A 173 -6.45 23.91 -5.62
N GLY A 174 -7.67 23.39 -5.55
CA GLY A 174 -8.80 24.06 -4.93
C GLY A 174 -8.88 23.86 -3.41
N ASP A 175 -10.11 23.70 -2.90
CA ASP A 175 -10.34 23.47 -1.46
C ASP A 175 -9.61 22.23 -0.94
N PRO A 176 -8.75 22.35 0.09
CA PRO A 176 -8.04 21.21 0.69
C PRO A 176 -8.98 20.09 1.16
N ALA A 177 -10.15 20.41 1.69
CA ALA A 177 -11.09 19.41 2.18
C ALA A 177 -11.62 18.51 1.05
N GLY A 178 -11.86 19.07 -0.13
CA GLY A 178 -12.25 18.31 -1.31
C GLY A 178 -11.14 17.38 -1.80
N HIS A 179 -9.89 17.85 -1.79
CA HIS A 179 -8.73 17.04 -2.15
C HIS A 179 -8.50 15.91 -1.13
N ILE A 180 -8.52 16.21 0.17
CA ILE A 180 -8.42 15.22 1.25
C ILE A 180 -9.49 14.13 1.07
N ASN A 181 -10.74 14.52 0.84
CA ASN A 181 -11.84 13.57 0.68
C ASN A 181 -11.62 12.60 -0.48
N ILE A 182 -11.14 13.10 -1.63
CA ILE A 182 -10.90 12.24 -2.81
C ILE A 182 -9.72 11.30 -2.59
N VAL A 183 -8.63 11.76 -1.99
CA VAL A 183 -7.48 10.88 -1.73
C VAL A 183 -7.83 9.83 -0.66
N MET A 184 -8.57 10.21 0.38
CA MET A 184 -8.95 9.29 1.44
C MET A 184 -9.99 8.26 1.01
N ASN A 185 -11.05 8.68 0.32
CA ASN A 185 -12.23 7.86 0.07
C ASN A 185 -12.34 7.37 -1.37
N GLY A 186 -11.40 7.80 -2.25
CA GLY A 186 -11.49 7.51 -3.67
C GLY A 186 -12.61 8.28 -4.36
N LYS A 187 -12.92 7.89 -5.59
CA LYS A 187 -14.03 8.46 -6.36
C LYS A 187 -14.88 7.35 -6.94
N ALA A 188 -16.09 7.23 -6.42
CA ALA A 188 -17.05 6.22 -6.88
C ALA A 188 -17.24 6.22 -8.41
N GLY A 189 -17.27 5.04 -9.02
CA GLY A 189 -17.43 4.85 -10.46
C GLY A 189 -16.16 5.14 -11.27
N THR A 190 -15.00 5.29 -10.63
CA THR A 190 -13.70 5.48 -11.27
C THR A 190 -12.64 4.53 -10.71
N ALA A 191 -11.47 4.49 -11.35
CA ALA A 191 -10.32 3.72 -10.87
C ALA A 191 -9.56 4.40 -9.71
N MET A 192 -9.99 5.57 -9.23
CA MET A 192 -9.36 6.24 -8.08
C MET A 192 -9.72 5.53 -6.79
N ALA A 193 -8.77 4.76 -6.26
CA ALA A 193 -8.94 3.98 -5.05
C ALA A 193 -8.99 4.86 -3.78
N ALA A 194 -9.51 4.30 -2.70
CA ALA A 194 -9.47 4.90 -1.36
C ALA A 194 -8.15 4.57 -0.67
N TYR A 195 -7.43 5.58 -0.19
CA TYR A 195 -6.12 5.39 0.46
C TYR A 195 -6.16 5.48 1.98
N LYS A 196 -7.31 5.79 2.59
CA LYS A 196 -7.37 5.97 4.05
C LYS A 196 -6.98 4.74 4.86
N SER A 197 -7.18 3.54 4.33
CA SER A 197 -6.79 2.29 4.99
C SER A 197 -5.38 1.82 4.64
N GLN A 198 -4.74 2.46 3.64
CA GLN A 198 -3.45 2.05 3.08
C GLN A 198 -2.30 2.98 3.50
N LEU A 199 -2.59 4.26 3.70
CA LEU A 199 -1.61 5.29 4.04
C LEU A 199 -1.85 5.85 5.45
N SER A 200 -0.76 6.20 6.14
CA SER A 200 -0.81 6.90 7.42
C SER A 200 -1.33 8.33 7.26
N ASP A 201 -1.71 8.97 8.39
CA ASP A 201 -2.13 10.38 8.36
C ASP A 201 -1.00 11.30 7.88
N VAL A 202 0.24 10.95 8.23
CA VAL A 202 1.43 11.67 7.75
C VAL A 202 1.60 11.51 6.25
N ASP A 203 1.48 10.29 5.71
CA ASP A 203 1.64 10.03 4.28
C ASP A 203 0.55 10.70 3.45
N LEU A 204 -0.70 10.67 3.94
CA LEU A 204 -1.82 11.35 3.30
C LEU A 204 -1.62 12.87 3.30
N ALA A 205 -1.24 13.45 4.44
CA ALA A 205 -0.94 14.88 4.53
C ALA A 205 0.22 15.29 3.61
N ALA A 206 1.27 14.47 3.59
CA ALA A 206 2.46 14.71 2.80
C ALA A 206 2.17 14.65 1.29
N VAL A 207 1.49 13.59 0.82
CA VAL A 207 1.20 13.46 -0.61
C VAL A 207 0.25 14.54 -1.10
N ILE A 208 -0.76 14.89 -0.32
CA ILE A 208 -1.69 15.98 -0.66
C ILE A 208 -0.93 17.32 -0.73
N THR A 209 -0.05 17.59 0.25
CA THR A 209 0.79 18.80 0.24
C THR A 209 1.71 18.82 -0.97
N PHE A 210 2.31 17.67 -1.32
CA PHE A 210 3.16 17.55 -2.51
C PHE A 210 2.38 17.80 -3.80
N GLU A 211 1.22 17.20 -3.97
CA GLU A 211 0.38 17.39 -5.17
C GLU A 211 -0.07 18.83 -5.33
N ARG A 212 -0.29 19.57 -4.25
CA ARG A 212 -0.68 20.99 -4.24
C ARG A 212 0.46 21.95 -4.56
N ASN A 213 1.70 21.57 -4.26
CA ASN A 213 2.87 22.47 -4.35
C ASN A 213 3.97 21.99 -5.30
N SER A 214 3.72 20.87 -6.00
CA SER A 214 4.64 20.26 -6.96
C SER A 214 3.87 19.88 -8.23
N LEU A 215 4.46 19.10 -9.13
CA LEU A 215 3.81 18.64 -10.36
C LEU A 215 3.30 19.80 -11.25
N GLY A 216 3.91 20.98 -11.19
CA GLY A 216 3.46 22.18 -11.87
C GLY A 216 2.43 23.01 -11.10
N ASN A 217 2.08 22.61 -9.89
CA ASN A 217 1.22 23.38 -8.97
C ASN A 217 2.06 24.18 -7.98
N SER A 218 1.52 25.30 -7.46
CA SER A 218 2.18 26.17 -6.48
C SER A 218 1.15 26.92 -5.64
N VAL A 219 0.30 26.16 -4.92
CA VAL A 219 -0.78 26.74 -4.09
C VAL A 219 -0.22 27.48 -2.87
N GLY A 220 0.89 26.99 -2.30
CA GLY A 220 1.56 27.59 -1.17
C GLY A 220 1.00 27.20 0.21
N ASP A 221 -0.02 26.36 0.26
CA ASP A 221 -0.58 25.83 1.49
C ASP A 221 -0.05 24.42 1.81
N MET A 222 -0.29 23.95 3.02
CA MET A 222 0.06 22.60 3.44
C MET A 222 -1.09 21.97 4.23
N VAL A 223 -1.20 20.65 4.12
CA VAL A 223 -2.11 19.84 4.92
C VAL A 223 -1.30 19.19 6.03
N GLN A 224 -1.69 19.45 7.28
CA GLN A 224 -1.06 18.81 8.44
C GLN A 224 -1.68 17.42 8.71
N PRO A 225 -0.90 16.48 9.27
CA PRO A 225 -1.43 15.15 9.63
C PRO A 225 -2.65 15.21 10.56
N SER A 226 -2.71 16.19 11.44
CA SER A 226 -3.87 16.44 12.32
C SER A 226 -5.16 16.74 11.55
N ALA A 227 -5.09 17.40 10.39
CA ALA A 227 -6.25 17.63 9.53
C ALA A 227 -6.77 16.33 8.91
N ILE A 228 -5.87 15.43 8.53
CA ILE A 228 -6.23 14.09 8.03
C ILE A 228 -6.88 13.28 9.14
N LYS A 229 -6.26 13.23 10.33
CA LYS A 229 -6.79 12.54 11.52
C LYS A 229 -8.22 12.98 11.86
N ASN A 230 -8.51 14.28 11.78
CA ASN A 230 -9.84 14.82 12.03
C ASN A 230 -10.85 14.51 10.90
N SER A 231 -10.38 14.08 9.73
CA SER A 231 -11.21 13.76 8.56
C SER A 231 -11.50 12.25 8.42
N ARG A 232 -10.91 11.41 9.29
CA ARG A 232 -11.14 9.96 9.33
C ARG A 232 -12.48 9.67 10.01
#